data_07b23184ad944b6bfd3634086fa29542
#
_entry.id   07b23184ad944b6bfd3634086fa29542
#
_cell.length_a   1.000
_cell.length_b   1.000
_cell.length_c   1.000
_cell.angle_alpha   90.00
_cell.angle_beta   90.00
_cell.angle_gamma   90.00
#
_symmetry.space_group_name_H-M   'P 1'
#
loop_
_entity.id
_entity.type
_entity.pdbx_description
1 polymer ?
#
loop_
_entity_poly.entity_id
_entity_poly.type
_entity_poly.pdbx_seq_one_letter_code
_entity_poly.pdbx_strand_id
1 'polypeptide(L)'
;MRAVDLIRKKRDSGELSREEINFLVSGYIRGEIPDYQMAAWLMAVWIRGLNRSELAALTEVMLYSGEVLNHSEIPGKKVDKHSTGGIGDKTSLILAPIVAAGGLTVPMISGRGLGHTGGTLDKLEAIPGFNVNLSLEEFRRVLRECGMGLIGQTAEIAPADKKIYALRDVTSTVENIGLICASIMSKKLAEGIDALVLDVKTGSGAFMKKEEDSIRLAEVMVETGKRMGKKVVALITDMDQPLGRMAGHSNEIAESIEVLKGRGPADLRDLSLDLSAWMFYLGEKTKRVEEGRRLAETMIATGQALKKFRQGIRLQGGDERVVDEPERLPIARLHFHVVSSASGFITGTNCEQFGIALAMLGGGREKKEDKIDHGVGLEFHKRIGDRAEKGEPLATIHYNSDAKLGEAKNLIAESFRIGEKAPREKRPLVRRILGA
;
A
#
# COMPACT_ATOMS: atom_id res chain seq x y z
N MET A 1 3.53 1.05 38.44
CA MET A 1 4.07 1.82 37.28
C MET A 1 3.18 3.04 37.07
N ARG A 2 3.77 4.19 36.69
CA ARG A 2 3.02 5.38 36.27
C ARG A 2 3.49 5.78 34.88
N ALA A 3 2.57 6.16 34.00
CA ALA A 3 2.90 6.53 32.61
C ALA A 3 3.93 7.68 32.55
N VAL A 4 3.81 8.68 33.44
CA VAL A 4 4.74 9.83 33.49
C VAL A 4 6.19 9.43 33.75
N ASP A 5 6.43 8.36 34.54
CA ASP A 5 7.80 7.91 34.84
C ASP A 5 8.41 7.21 33.61
N LEU A 6 7.59 6.46 32.85
CA LEU A 6 8.02 5.80 31.62
C LEU A 6 8.25 6.79 30.47
N ILE A 7 7.41 7.83 30.38
CA ILE A 7 7.62 8.95 29.45
C ILE A 7 8.96 9.63 29.75
N ARG A 8 9.24 9.94 31.04
CA ARG A 8 10.51 10.55 31.47
C ARG A 8 11.69 9.64 31.13
N LYS A 9 11.58 8.33 31.45
CA LYS A 9 12.62 7.34 31.17
C LYS A 9 12.96 7.33 29.67
N LYS A 10 11.95 7.30 28.78
CA LYS A 10 12.17 7.33 27.32
C LYS A 10 12.72 8.66 26.83
N ARG A 11 12.19 9.78 27.33
CA ARG A 11 12.68 11.13 27.02
C ARG A 11 14.17 11.27 27.31
N ASP A 12 14.63 10.70 28.42
CA ASP A 12 16.00 10.78 28.90
C ASP A 12 16.89 9.65 28.33
N SER A 13 16.47 9.03 27.23
CA SER A 13 17.17 7.97 26.49
C SER A 13 17.24 6.61 27.21
N GLY A 14 16.44 6.40 28.24
CA GLY A 14 16.30 5.09 28.88
C GLY A 14 15.53 4.11 28.02
N GLU A 15 15.87 2.82 28.14
CA GLU A 15 15.20 1.73 27.45
C GLU A 15 14.01 1.22 28.26
N LEU A 16 12.88 0.98 27.59
CA LEU A 16 11.69 0.41 28.23
C LEU A 16 11.68 -1.11 28.09
N SER A 17 11.33 -1.79 29.19
CA SER A 17 11.11 -3.22 29.16
C SER A 17 9.80 -3.59 28.41
N ARG A 18 9.63 -4.89 28.11
CA ARG A 18 8.38 -5.40 27.53
C ARG A 18 7.17 -5.13 28.43
N GLU A 19 7.33 -5.28 29.75
CA GLU A 19 6.28 -5.01 30.75
C GLU A 19 5.91 -3.54 30.79
N GLU A 20 6.89 -2.64 30.69
CA GLU A 20 6.69 -1.19 30.66
C GLU A 20 5.94 -0.76 29.39
N ILE A 21 6.31 -1.30 28.22
CA ILE A 21 5.62 -1.05 26.95
C ILE A 21 4.19 -1.62 26.99
N ASN A 22 4.03 -2.83 27.51
CA ASN A 22 2.70 -3.43 27.68
C ASN A 22 1.81 -2.60 28.61
N PHE A 23 2.35 -2.08 29.72
CA PHE A 23 1.61 -1.20 30.60
C PHE A 23 1.10 0.06 29.89
N LEU A 24 1.95 0.72 29.09
CA LEU A 24 1.57 1.92 28.34
C LEU A 24 0.51 1.63 27.29
N VAL A 25 0.74 0.63 26.45
CA VAL A 25 -0.15 0.32 25.32
C VAL A 25 -1.49 -0.23 25.82
N SER A 26 -1.48 -1.21 26.72
CA SER A 26 -2.69 -1.80 27.26
C SER A 26 -3.50 -0.81 28.11
N GLY A 27 -2.83 0.01 28.93
CA GLY A 27 -3.50 1.07 29.68
C GLY A 27 -4.11 2.14 28.77
N TYR A 28 -3.47 2.45 27.66
CA TYR A 28 -4.01 3.36 26.65
C TYR A 28 -5.27 2.81 25.96
N ILE A 29 -5.27 1.51 25.60
CA ILE A 29 -6.43 0.86 24.99
C ILE A 29 -7.63 0.90 25.96
N ARG A 30 -7.40 0.58 27.24
CA ARG A 30 -8.46 0.60 28.27
C ARG A 30 -8.92 2.00 28.69
N GLY A 31 -8.25 3.08 28.20
CA GLY A 31 -8.56 4.46 28.58
C GLY A 31 -8.02 4.90 29.94
N GLU A 32 -7.16 4.10 30.57
CA GLU A 32 -6.49 4.39 31.85
C GLU A 32 -5.35 5.42 31.65
N ILE A 33 -4.74 5.41 30.46
CA ILE A 33 -3.72 6.38 30.04
C ILE A 33 -4.35 7.32 29.02
N PRO A 34 -4.40 8.63 29.30
CA PRO A 34 -5.04 9.59 28.40
C PRO A 34 -4.18 9.92 27.17
N ASP A 35 -4.82 10.47 26.13
CA ASP A 35 -4.19 10.80 24.85
C ASP A 35 -2.94 11.69 25.00
N TYR A 36 -2.95 12.69 25.89
CA TYR A 36 -1.80 13.58 26.08
C TYR A 36 -0.56 12.87 26.65
N GLN A 37 -0.73 11.83 27.48
CA GLN A 37 0.40 11.03 27.98
C GLN A 37 0.92 10.09 26.90
N MET A 38 0.02 9.45 26.13
CA MET A 38 0.42 8.62 25.01
C MET A 38 1.11 9.45 23.92
N ALA A 39 0.61 10.64 23.59
CA ALA A 39 1.23 11.56 22.64
C ALA A 39 2.64 11.98 23.08
N ALA A 40 2.83 12.28 24.39
CA ALA A 40 4.14 12.60 24.93
C ALA A 40 5.13 11.43 24.82
N TRP A 41 4.67 10.19 25.08
CA TRP A 41 5.50 9.00 24.89
C TRP A 41 5.84 8.77 23.43
N LEU A 42 4.88 8.89 22.52
CA LEU A 42 5.09 8.75 21.07
C LEU A 42 6.09 9.79 20.54
N MET A 43 6.03 11.04 21.03
CA MET A 43 6.99 12.06 20.66
C MET A 43 8.39 11.75 21.23
N ALA A 44 8.48 11.24 22.47
CA ALA A 44 9.75 10.78 23.03
C ALA A 44 10.35 9.63 22.19
N VAL A 45 9.52 8.68 21.73
CA VAL A 45 9.92 7.61 20.81
C VAL A 45 10.33 8.18 19.46
N TRP A 46 9.62 9.18 18.94
CA TRP A 46 9.96 9.80 17.65
C TRP A 46 11.36 10.42 17.67
N ILE A 47 11.71 11.11 18.77
CA ILE A 47 13.01 11.79 18.94
C ILE A 47 14.13 10.81 19.25
N ARG A 48 13.88 9.80 20.12
CA ARG A 48 14.92 8.88 20.65
C ARG A 48 15.04 7.57 19.90
N GLY A 49 14.03 7.23 19.09
CA GLY A 49 13.91 5.93 18.45
C GLY A 49 13.49 4.82 19.41
N LEU A 50 13.35 3.63 18.84
CA LEU A 50 13.20 2.36 19.57
C LEU A 50 14.42 1.50 19.27
N ASN A 51 14.98 0.87 20.29
CA ASN A 51 15.93 -0.19 20.05
C ASN A 51 15.21 -1.48 19.58
N ARG A 52 15.98 -2.52 19.21
CA ARG A 52 15.42 -3.77 18.67
C ARG A 52 14.49 -4.51 19.65
N SER A 53 14.79 -4.45 20.95
CA SER A 53 13.98 -5.09 21.98
C SER A 53 12.68 -4.34 22.22
N GLU A 54 12.73 -3.02 22.31
CA GLU A 54 11.55 -2.16 22.44
C GLU A 54 10.62 -2.28 21.25
N LEU A 55 11.18 -2.32 20.02
CA LEU A 55 10.39 -2.48 18.80
C LEU A 55 9.69 -3.85 18.74
N ALA A 56 10.41 -4.92 19.09
CA ALA A 56 9.83 -6.26 19.16
C ALA A 56 8.69 -6.31 20.20
N ALA A 57 8.92 -5.75 21.38
CA ALA A 57 7.92 -5.68 22.44
C ALA A 57 6.69 -4.86 22.01
N LEU A 58 6.89 -3.69 21.40
CA LEU A 58 5.79 -2.86 20.91
C LEU A 58 4.97 -3.59 19.84
N THR A 59 5.65 -4.21 18.86
CA THR A 59 5.00 -4.98 17.80
C THR A 59 4.19 -6.13 18.38
N GLU A 60 4.74 -6.87 19.32
CA GLU A 60 4.08 -7.99 19.98
C GLU A 60 2.85 -7.55 20.79
N VAL A 61 2.98 -6.49 21.58
CA VAL A 61 1.86 -5.96 22.38
C VAL A 61 0.75 -5.44 21.48
N MET A 62 1.08 -4.78 20.37
CA MET A 62 0.09 -4.33 19.39
C MET A 62 -0.57 -5.51 18.66
N LEU A 63 0.20 -6.52 18.26
CA LEU A 63 -0.29 -7.75 17.63
C LEU A 63 -1.33 -8.46 18.52
N TYR A 64 -0.96 -8.72 19.78
CA TYR A 64 -1.83 -9.45 20.72
C TYR A 64 -2.83 -8.57 21.46
N SER A 65 -2.98 -7.31 21.06
CA SER A 65 -4.04 -6.44 21.58
C SER A 65 -5.44 -6.85 21.10
N GLY A 66 -5.53 -7.66 20.05
CA GLY A 66 -6.76 -8.19 19.49
C GLY A 66 -6.64 -9.62 19.03
N GLU A 67 -7.50 -10.01 18.08
CA GLU A 67 -7.51 -11.36 17.52
C GLU A 67 -6.36 -11.54 16.52
N VAL A 68 -5.68 -12.70 16.61
CA VAL A 68 -4.78 -13.20 15.56
C VAL A 68 -5.56 -14.27 14.81
N LEU A 69 -5.73 -14.04 13.49
CA LEU A 69 -6.55 -14.93 12.67
C LEU A 69 -5.92 -16.32 12.56
N ASN A 70 -6.75 -17.32 12.76
CA ASN A 70 -6.38 -18.71 12.54
C ASN A 70 -7.05 -19.22 11.26
N HIS A 71 -6.25 -19.69 10.33
CA HIS A 71 -6.68 -20.24 9.05
C HIS A 71 -6.29 -21.73 8.91
N SER A 72 -6.16 -22.46 10.01
CA SER A 72 -5.80 -23.89 9.99
C SER A 72 -6.74 -24.77 9.17
N GLU A 73 -8.02 -24.36 9.09
CA GLU A 73 -9.05 -25.03 8.26
C GLU A 73 -8.86 -24.84 6.75
N ILE A 74 -8.08 -23.84 6.34
CA ILE A 74 -7.81 -23.57 4.92
C ILE A 74 -6.50 -24.26 4.55
N PRO A 75 -6.49 -25.18 3.57
CA PRO A 75 -5.27 -25.88 3.16
C PRO A 75 -4.21 -24.92 2.59
N GLY A 76 -2.95 -25.31 2.68
CA GLY A 76 -1.81 -24.60 2.09
C GLY A 76 -1.34 -23.39 2.91
N LYS A 77 -0.29 -22.72 2.40
CA LYS A 77 0.33 -21.56 3.03
C LYS A 77 -0.48 -20.30 2.79
N LYS A 78 -0.47 -19.42 3.79
CA LYS A 78 -1.05 -18.08 3.77
C LYS A 78 0.07 -17.08 3.56
N VAL A 79 0.01 -16.36 2.48
CA VAL A 79 1.04 -15.36 2.13
C VAL A 79 0.37 -14.03 1.84
N ASP A 80 1.00 -12.97 2.27
CA ASP A 80 0.49 -11.63 1.97
C ASP A 80 1.59 -10.70 1.48
N LYS A 81 1.17 -9.55 0.95
CA LYS A 81 2.04 -8.47 0.52
C LYS A 81 1.61 -7.17 1.19
N HIS A 82 2.58 -6.40 1.64
CA HIS A 82 2.35 -5.02 2.09
C HIS A 82 3.18 -4.05 1.26
N SER A 83 2.56 -2.94 0.85
CA SER A 83 3.25 -1.81 0.24
C SER A 83 3.28 -0.62 1.19
N THR A 84 4.38 0.15 1.17
CA THR A 84 4.43 1.43 1.88
C THR A 84 3.66 2.54 1.18
N GLY A 85 3.06 2.25 0.01
CA GLY A 85 2.20 3.17 -0.73
C GLY A 85 2.95 4.07 -1.72
N GLY A 86 2.22 4.53 -2.73
CA GLY A 86 2.73 5.42 -3.78
C GLY A 86 1.64 5.75 -4.79
N ILE A 87 2.00 6.54 -5.82
CA ILE A 87 1.07 6.96 -6.86
C ILE A 87 0.90 5.84 -7.89
N GLY A 88 -0.36 5.43 -8.12
CA GLY A 88 -0.68 4.34 -9.04
C GLY A 88 -0.31 2.95 -8.52
N ASP A 89 -0.01 2.79 -7.22
CA ASP A 89 0.28 1.48 -6.63
C ASP A 89 -0.99 0.66 -6.46
N LYS A 90 -1.27 -0.15 -7.45
CA LYS A 90 -2.40 -1.09 -7.53
C LYS A 90 -1.97 -2.55 -7.57
N THR A 91 -0.70 -2.85 -7.28
CA THR A 91 -0.14 -4.21 -7.36
C THR A 91 -0.93 -5.24 -6.56
N SER A 92 -1.53 -4.86 -5.42
CA SER A 92 -2.37 -5.75 -4.58
C SER A 92 -3.57 -6.31 -5.34
N LEU A 93 -4.20 -5.52 -6.23
CA LEU A 93 -5.35 -5.92 -7.04
C LEU A 93 -4.99 -6.94 -8.12
N ILE A 94 -3.72 -6.98 -8.50
CA ILE A 94 -3.19 -7.84 -9.56
C ILE A 94 -2.56 -9.10 -8.97
N LEU A 95 -1.70 -8.95 -7.95
CA LEU A 95 -0.99 -10.09 -7.38
C LEU A 95 -1.87 -11.02 -6.54
N ALA A 96 -2.88 -10.49 -5.82
CA ALA A 96 -3.74 -11.34 -5.00
C ALA A 96 -4.46 -12.41 -5.83
N PRO A 97 -5.14 -12.07 -6.94
CA PRO A 97 -5.75 -13.09 -7.80
C PRO A 97 -4.72 -13.98 -8.51
N ILE A 98 -3.53 -13.50 -8.88
CA ILE A 98 -2.45 -14.33 -9.43
C ILE A 98 -2.04 -15.41 -8.44
N VAL A 99 -1.76 -15.00 -7.19
CA VAL A 99 -1.26 -15.88 -6.14
C VAL A 99 -2.33 -16.89 -5.70
N ALA A 100 -3.59 -16.44 -5.61
CA ALA A 100 -4.72 -17.32 -5.32
C ALA A 100 -4.97 -18.33 -6.45
N ALA A 101 -4.85 -17.93 -7.72
CA ALA A 101 -4.94 -18.83 -8.86
C ALA A 101 -3.82 -19.88 -8.87
N GLY A 102 -2.63 -19.52 -8.41
CA GLY A 102 -1.50 -20.43 -8.24
C GLY A 102 -1.60 -21.35 -7.03
N GLY A 103 -2.68 -21.27 -6.22
CA GLY A 103 -3.01 -22.20 -5.15
C GLY A 103 -2.40 -21.86 -3.79
N LEU A 104 -2.15 -20.60 -3.51
CA LEU A 104 -1.87 -20.07 -2.16
C LEU A 104 -3.08 -19.26 -1.66
N THR A 105 -3.13 -19.01 -0.35
CA THR A 105 -4.18 -18.17 0.24
C THR A 105 -3.62 -16.79 0.56
N VAL A 106 -4.37 -15.74 0.18
CA VAL A 106 -4.01 -14.33 0.38
C VAL A 106 -5.04 -13.64 1.29
N PRO A 107 -4.82 -13.64 2.62
CA PRO A 107 -5.74 -13.02 3.60
C PRO A 107 -5.40 -11.55 3.79
N MET A 108 -5.57 -10.71 2.78
CA MET A 108 -5.06 -9.35 2.74
C MET A 108 -5.92 -8.37 3.53
N ILE A 109 -5.37 -7.80 4.60
CA ILE A 109 -5.94 -6.65 5.30
C ILE A 109 -5.20 -5.39 4.85
N SER A 110 -5.92 -4.49 4.18
CA SER A 110 -5.37 -3.31 3.55
C SER A 110 -5.78 -2.03 4.26
N GLY A 111 -5.08 -0.92 3.93
CA GLY A 111 -5.39 0.41 4.42
C GLY A 111 -6.17 1.25 3.41
N ARG A 112 -6.74 2.35 3.92
CA ARG A 112 -7.22 3.49 3.12
C ARG A 112 -6.06 4.37 2.70
N GLY A 113 -6.30 5.27 1.76
CA GLY A 113 -5.33 6.27 1.34
C GLY A 113 -4.89 7.16 2.50
N LEU A 114 -3.61 7.50 2.52
CA LEU A 114 -2.98 8.37 3.50
C LEU A 114 -2.17 9.45 2.79
N GLY A 115 -2.38 10.70 3.17
CA GLY A 115 -1.71 11.84 2.56
C GLY A 115 -1.94 11.88 1.04
N HIS A 116 -0.86 11.85 0.28
CA HIS A 116 -0.87 11.91 -1.19
C HIS A 116 -1.09 10.54 -1.87
N THR A 117 -1.20 9.43 -1.12
CA THR A 117 -1.30 8.09 -1.69
C THR A 117 -2.74 7.58 -1.77
N GLY A 118 -3.09 6.84 -2.81
CA GLY A 118 -4.38 6.15 -2.93
C GLY A 118 -4.39 4.83 -2.15
N GLY A 119 -5.46 4.56 -1.37
CA GLY A 119 -5.60 3.32 -0.61
C GLY A 119 -6.17 2.16 -1.43
N THR A 120 -5.74 0.94 -1.13
CA THR A 120 -6.29 -0.27 -1.78
C THR A 120 -7.79 -0.41 -1.55
N LEU A 121 -8.26 -0.10 -0.33
CA LEU A 121 -9.69 -0.16 0.00
C LEU A 121 -10.50 0.86 -0.80
N ASP A 122 -9.99 2.08 -0.91
CA ASP A 122 -10.66 3.16 -1.64
C ASP A 122 -10.80 2.82 -3.14
N LYS A 123 -9.82 2.09 -3.70
CA LYS A 123 -9.88 1.58 -5.07
C LYS A 123 -10.94 0.49 -5.21
N LEU A 124 -11.00 -0.46 -4.28
CA LEU A 124 -12.00 -1.54 -4.30
C LEU A 124 -13.43 -1.00 -4.15
N GLU A 125 -13.62 0.04 -3.34
CA GLU A 125 -14.91 0.73 -3.18
C GLU A 125 -15.40 1.45 -4.46
N ALA A 126 -14.52 1.65 -5.45
CA ALA A 126 -14.93 2.10 -6.78
C ALA A 126 -15.70 1.03 -7.57
N ILE A 127 -15.56 -0.25 -7.22
CA ILE A 127 -16.37 -1.32 -7.80
C ILE A 127 -17.76 -1.27 -7.15
N PRO A 128 -18.84 -1.05 -7.92
CA PRO A 128 -20.18 -0.92 -7.34
C PRO A 128 -20.55 -2.12 -6.46
N GLY A 129 -20.93 -1.86 -5.21
CA GLY A 129 -21.35 -2.87 -4.24
C GLY A 129 -20.24 -3.62 -3.52
N PHE A 130 -18.97 -3.41 -3.87
CA PHE A 130 -17.85 -4.12 -3.22
C PHE A 130 -17.75 -3.77 -1.73
N ASN A 131 -17.82 -4.79 -0.88
CA ASN A 131 -17.76 -4.63 0.57
C ASN A 131 -16.35 -4.92 1.11
N VAL A 132 -15.65 -3.87 1.54
CA VAL A 132 -14.33 -3.95 2.21
C VAL A 132 -14.45 -4.17 3.72
N ASN A 133 -15.66 -4.13 4.29
CA ASN A 133 -15.93 -4.22 5.72
C ASN A 133 -16.61 -5.55 6.08
N LEU A 134 -16.11 -6.67 5.54
CA LEU A 134 -16.62 -7.99 5.90
C LEU A 134 -16.33 -8.29 7.38
N SER A 135 -17.25 -9.02 8.02
CA SER A 135 -16.96 -9.66 9.29
C SER A 135 -15.85 -10.72 9.14
N LEU A 136 -15.18 -11.09 10.21
CA LEU A 136 -14.13 -12.11 10.16
C LEU A 136 -14.67 -13.48 9.69
N GLU A 137 -15.93 -13.81 9.97
CA GLU A 137 -16.58 -15.03 9.49
C GLU A 137 -16.79 -14.99 7.97
N GLU A 138 -17.33 -13.89 7.43
CA GLU A 138 -17.49 -13.69 6.00
C GLU A 138 -16.14 -13.70 5.29
N PHE A 139 -15.13 -13.05 5.87
CA PHE A 139 -13.77 -13.05 5.34
C PHE A 139 -13.19 -14.47 5.26
N ARG A 140 -13.32 -15.28 6.32
CA ARG A 140 -12.90 -16.70 6.31
C ARG A 140 -13.64 -17.50 5.24
N ARG A 141 -14.95 -17.25 5.02
CA ARG A 141 -15.72 -17.87 3.94
C ARG A 141 -15.14 -17.50 2.56
N VAL A 142 -14.90 -16.20 2.30
CA VAL A 142 -14.31 -15.72 1.04
C VAL A 142 -12.95 -16.37 0.80
N LEU A 143 -12.10 -16.48 1.82
CA LEU A 143 -10.79 -17.13 1.70
C LEU A 143 -10.93 -18.63 1.35
N ARG A 144 -11.87 -19.36 1.96
CA ARG A 144 -12.10 -20.78 1.63
C ARG A 144 -12.57 -20.99 0.20
N GLU A 145 -13.45 -20.11 -0.29
CA GLU A 145 -14.06 -20.28 -1.61
C GLU A 145 -13.15 -19.73 -2.75
N CYS A 146 -12.48 -18.59 -2.50
CA CYS A 146 -11.70 -17.90 -3.53
C CYS A 146 -10.19 -18.10 -3.41
N GLY A 147 -9.67 -18.33 -2.20
CA GLY A 147 -8.23 -18.31 -1.92
C GLY A 147 -7.68 -16.90 -1.72
N MET A 148 -8.48 -15.85 -1.88
CA MET A 148 -8.10 -14.48 -1.55
C MET A 148 -9.29 -13.72 -0.98
N GLY A 149 -9.00 -12.73 -0.12
CA GLY A 149 -9.95 -11.74 0.37
C GLY A 149 -9.21 -10.44 0.67
N LEU A 150 -9.83 -9.31 0.37
CA LEU A 150 -9.25 -7.98 0.56
C LEU A 150 -10.21 -7.15 1.41
N ILE A 151 -9.86 -6.94 2.69
CA ILE A 151 -10.70 -6.21 3.64
C ILE A 151 -9.93 -5.09 4.34
N GLY A 152 -10.68 -4.20 4.98
CA GLY A 152 -10.15 -3.23 5.94
C GLY A 152 -9.83 -3.85 7.29
N GLN A 153 -9.06 -3.12 8.10
CA GLN A 153 -8.82 -3.49 9.49
C GLN A 153 -10.14 -3.46 10.28
N THR A 154 -10.52 -4.59 10.86
CA THR A 154 -11.69 -4.69 11.73
C THR A 154 -11.38 -4.16 13.15
N ALA A 155 -12.38 -4.11 14.02
CA ALA A 155 -12.20 -3.68 15.40
C ALA A 155 -11.39 -4.71 16.22
N GLU A 156 -11.44 -5.97 15.82
CA GLU A 156 -10.81 -7.09 16.50
C GLU A 156 -9.32 -7.26 16.12
N ILE A 157 -8.90 -6.74 14.97
CA ILE A 157 -7.52 -6.90 14.47
C ILE A 157 -6.65 -5.74 14.94
N ALA A 158 -5.64 -6.03 15.75
CA ALA A 158 -4.65 -5.07 16.27
C ALA A 158 -5.28 -3.71 16.70
N PRO A 159 -6.29 -3.68 17.61
CA PRO A 159 -6.98 -2.45 18.02
C PRO A 159 -6.04 -1.41 18.63
N ALA A 160 -4.93 -1.83 19.24
CA ALA A 160 -3.90 -0.92 19.71
C ALA A 160 -3.33 -0.07 18.58
N ASP A 161 -3.03 -0.69 17.43
CA ASP A 161 -2.52 0.06 16.29
C ASP A 161 -3.53 1.10 15.80
N LYS A 162 -4.80 0.72 15.67
CA LYS A 162 -5.86 1.63 15.22
C LYS A 162 -5.95 2.88 16.07
N LYS A 163 -5.91 2.72 17.42
CA LYS A 163 -6.02 3.83 18.37
C LYS A 163 -4.73 4.69 18.40
N ILE A 164 -3.56 4.03 18.43
CA ILE A 164 -2.25 4.70 18.43
C ILE A 164 -2.03 5.43 17.12
N TYR A 165 -2.36 4.82 15.97
CA TYR A 165 -2.19 5.45 14.67
C TYR A 165 -3.05 6.70 14.51
N ALA A 166 -4.31 6.66 14.95
CA ALA A 166 -5.19 7.84 14.95
C ALA A 166 -4.62 9.01 15.77
N LEU A 167 -3.92 8.71 16.87
CA LEU A 167 -3.25 9.74 17.66
C LEU A 167 -1.98 10.25 16.96
N ARG A 168 -1.20 9.35 16.36
CA ARG A 168 0.02 9.71 15.62
C ARG A 168 -0.25 10.64 14.44
N ASP A 169 -1.34 10.43 13.75
CA ASP A 169 -1.75 11.23 12.59
C ASP A 169 -1.94 12.72 12.95
N VAL A 170 -2.52 13.01 14.12
CA VAL A 170 -2.78 14.36 14.59
C VAL A 170 -1.68 14.96 15.49
N THR A 171 -0.62 14.20 15.76
CA THR A 171 0.52 14.62 16.61
C THR A 171 1.85 14.66 15.89
N SER A 172 1.86 14.55 14.55
CA SER A 172 3.06 14.54 13.69
C SER A 172 4.12 13.51 14.14
N THR A 173 3.67 12.29 14.49
CA THR A 173 4.55 11.20 14.93
C THR A 173 4.46 9.97 14.03
N VAL A 174 3.89 10.13 12.81
CA VAL A 174 3.76 9.03 11.84
C VAL A 174 5.12 8.61 11.27
N GLU A 175 5.99 9.58 10.92
CA GLU A 175 7.22 9.35 10.15
C GLU A 175 8.40 8.93 11.04
N ASN A 176 8.26 7.82 11.74
CA ASN A 176 9.33 7.18 12.51
C ASN A 176 9.43 5.71 12.12
N ILE A 177 10.62 5.25 11.71
CA ILE A 177 10.86 3.88 11.19
C ILE A 177 10.35 2.81 12.16
N GLY A 178 10.64 2.92 13.46
CA GLY A 178 10.20 1.96 14.47
C GLY A 178 8.68 1.92 14.61
N LEU A 179 8.04 3.08 14.68
CA LEU A 179 6.59 3.18 14.80
C LEU A 179 5.86 2.75 13.52
N ILE A 180 6.44 3.02 12.34
CA ILE A 180 5.92 2.51 11.05
C ILE A 180 6.02 0.98 11.02
N CYS A 181 7.18 0.43 11.40
CA CYS A 181 7.39 -1.01 11.45
C CYS A 181 6.41 -1.69 12.40
N ALA A 182 6.26 -1.22 13.65
CA ALA A 182 5.32 -1.80 14.61
C ALA A 182 3.88 -1.77 14.10
N SER A 183 3.45 -0.66 13.50
CA SER A 183 2.12 -0.50 12.92
C SER A 183 1.85 -1.47 11.77
N ILE A 184 2.78 -1.60 10.83
CA ILE A 184 2.64 -2.51 9.69
C ILE A 184 2.67 -3.96 10.16
N MET A 185 3.72 -4.33 10.91
CA MET A 185 3.97 -5.71 11.26
C MET A 185 2.92 -6.29 12.22
N SER A 186 2.41 -5.50 13.17
CA SER A 186 1.34 -5.97 14.06
C SER A 186 0.08 -6.39 13.29
N LYS A 187 -0.34 -5.60 12.28
CA LYS A 187 -1.49 -5.94 11.42
C LYS A 187 -1.20 -7.15 10.54
N LYS A 188 -0.06 -7.17 9.86
CA LYS A 188 0.31 -8.26 8.94
C LYS A 188 0.49 -9.60 9.64
N LEU A 189 1.01 -9.59 10.85
CA LEU A 189 1.11 -10.81 11.67
C LEU A 189 -0.25 -11.26 12.20
N ALA A 190 -1.14 -10.30 12.53
CA ALA A 190 -2.50 -10.59 12.99
C ALA A 190 -3.38 -11.26 11.91
N GLU A 191 -3.04 -11.11 10.63
CA GLU A 191 -3.69 -11.81 9.51
C GLU A 191 -3.50 -13.32 9.52
N GLY A 192 -2.66 -13.88 10.39
CA GLY A 192 -2.40 -15.32 10.47
C GLY A 192 -1.57 -15.87 9.30
N ILE A 193 -0.71 -15.05 8.71
CA ILE A 193 0.12 -15.42 7.56
C ILE A 193 1.34 -16.26 7.95
N ASP A 194 1.83 -17.07 7.01
CA ASP A 194 3.08 -17.82 7.09
C ASP A 194 4.27 -17.01 6.55
N ALA A 195 4.02 -16.19 5.53
CA ALA A 195 5.05 -15.39 4.87
C ALA A 195 4.54 -14.03 4.39
N LEU A 196 5.45 -13.07 4.27
CA LEU A 196 5.16 -11.69 3.88
C LEU A 196 6.16 -11.19 2.85
N VAL A 197 5.66 -10.59 1.78
CA VAL A 197 6.45 -9.81 0.83
C VAL A 197 6.19 -8.32 1.07
N LEU A 198 7.26 -7.57 1.27
CA LEU A 198 7.21 -6.12 1.48
C LEU A 198 7.62 -5.41 0.19
N ASP A 199 6.78 -4.48 -0.27
CA ASP A 199 7.05 -3.57 -1.37
C ASP A 199 7.34 -2.19 -0.78
N VAL A 200 8.61 -1.90 -0.52
CA VAL A 200 9.05 -0.67 0.15
C VAL A 200 9.41 0.36 -0.90
N LYS A 201 8.53 1.34 -1.06
CA LYS A 201 8.68 2.41 -2.06
C LYS A 201 9.76 3.41 -1.66
N THR A 202 10.52 3.89 -2.65
CA THR A 202 11.49 4.97 -2.50
C THR A 202 11.37 5.97 -3.64
N GLY A 203 11.61 7.26 -3.38
CA GLY A 203 11.55 8.32 -4.39
C GLY A 203 10.49 9.38 -4.10
N SER A 204 10.25 10.26 -5.05
CA SER A 204 9.43 11.47 -4.86
C SER A 204 7.97 11.19 -4.48
N GLY A 205 7.42 10.04 -4.88
CA GLY A 205 6.05 9.64 -4.57
C GLY A 205 5.92 8.70 -3.35
N ALA A 206 7.02 8.35 -2.69
CA ALA A 206 7.03 7.49 -1.52
C ALA A 206 7.04 8.29 -0.21
N PHE A 207 6.69 7.66 0.92
CA PHE A 207 6.92 8.23 2.24
C PHE A 207 8.42 8.34 2.54
N MET A 208 9.21 7.30 2.21
CA MET A 208 10.67 7.32 2.31
C MET A 208 11.25 7.92 1.02
N LYS A 209 11.60 9.21 1.06
CA LYS A 209 12.13 9.93 -0.11
C LYS A 209 13.54 9.47 -0.50
N LYS A 210 14.34 9.04 0.48
CA LYS A 210 15.72 8.57 0.29
C LYS A 210 15.76 7.05 0.32
N GLU A 211 16.55 6.47 -0.58
CA GLU A 211 16.69 5.01 -0.69
C GLU A 211 17.27 4.40 0.59
N GLU A 212 18.21 5.11 1.26
CA GLU A 212 18.81 4.65 2.52
C GLU A 212 17.77 4.48 3.63
N ASP A 213 16.78 5.38 3.71
CA ASP A 213 15.70 5.30 4.70
C ASP A 213 14.73 4.16 4.38
N SER A 214 14.47 3.93 3.09
CA SER A 214 13.68 2.78 2.61
C SER A 214 14.36 1.46 2.93
N ILE A 215 15.69 1.37 2.72
CA ILE A 215 16.49 0.19 3.07
C ILE A 215 16.43 -0.05 4.57
N ARG A 216 16.65 0.98 5.40
CA ARG A 216 16.56 0.86 6.86
C ARG A 216 15.19 0.37 7.32
N LEU A 217 14.10 0.92 6.78
CA LEU A 217 12.75 0.48 7.10
C LEU A 217 12.55 -0.99 6.71
N ALA A 218 12.99 -1.39 5.53
CA ALA A 218 12.91 -2.76 5.04
C ALA A 218 13.69 -3.75 5.93
N GLU A 219 14.93 -3.42 6.30
CA GLU A 219 15.77 -4.22 7.20
C GLU A 219 15.08 -4.46 8.55
N VAL A 220 14.54 -3.40 9.14
CA VAL A 220 13.85 -3.45 10.43
C VAL A 220 12.57 -4.30 10.34
N MET A 221 11.79 -4.17 9.26
CA MET A 221 10.59 -4.99 9.06
C MET A 221 10.92 -6.47 8.80
N VAL A 222 11.93 -6.76 7.99
CA VAL A 222 12.40 -8.14 7.73
C VAL A 222 12.89 -8.78 9.03
N GLU A 223 13.71 -8.09 9.81
CA GLU A 223 14.21 -8.59 11.10
C GLU A 223 13.05 -8.85 12.08
N THR A 224 12.11 -7.90 12.20
CA THR A 224 10.93 -8.06 13.06
C THR A 224 10.12 -9.28 12.67
N GLY A 225 9.83 -9.47 11.38
CA GLY A 225 9.09 -10.63 10.91
C GLY A 225 9.80 -11.95 11.16
N LYS A 226 11.12 -12.01 10.92
CA LYS A 226 11.94 -13.20 11.23
C LYS A 226 11.93 -13.55 12.72
N ARG A 227 12.02 -12.55 13.61
CA ARG A 227 11.91 -12.76 15.06
C ARG A 227 10.54 -13.30 15.49
N MET A 228 9.50 -12.93 14.76
CA MET A 228 8.13 -13.46 14.96
C MET A 228 7.89 -14.80 14.24
N GLY A 229 8.94 -15.47 13.76
CA GLY A 229 8.86 -16.78 13.11
C GLY A 229 8.28 -16.77 11.70
N LYS A 230 8.28 -15.64 11.01
CA LYS A 230 7.73 -15.51 9.66
C LYS A 230 8.83 -15.39 8.61
N LYS A 231 8.58 -15.92 7.40
CA LYS A 231 9.42 -15.69 6.25
C LYS A 231 9.08 -14.32 5.66
N VAL A 232 10.04 -13.41 5.60
CA VAL A 232 9.83 -12.04 5.12
C VAL A 232 10.92 -11.66 4.14
N VAL A 233 10.50 -11.14 2.99
CA VAL A 233 11.35 -10.53 1.96
C VAL A 233 10.85 -9.12 1.67
N ALA A 234 11.77 -8.18 1.45
CA ALA A 234 11.45 -6.82 1.06
C ALA A 234 12.10 -6.46 -0.29
N LEU A 235 11.31 -5.89 -1.18
CA LEU A 235 11.76 -5.28 -2.43
C LEU A 235 11.74 -3.76 -2.26
N ILE A 236 12.87 -3.10 -2.47
CA ILE A 236 12.94 -1.63 -2.59
C ILE A 236 12.56 -1.27 -4.01
N THR A 237 11.48 -0.50 -4.18
CA THR A 237 10.93 -0.22 -5.52
C THR A 237 10.83 1.27 -5.80
N ASP A 238 11.04 1.64 -7.07
CA ASP A 238 11.05 3.04 -7.51
C ASP A 238 9.66 3.67 -7.50
N MET A 239 9.58 4.89 -6.97
CA MET A 239 8.38 5.74 -6.99
C MET A 239 8.73 7.18 -7.39
N ASP A 240 9.77 7.36 -8.20
CA ASP A 240 10.08 8.65 -8.83
C ASP A 240 9.20 8.95 -10.05
N GLN A 241 8.37 7.98 -10.45
CA GLN A 241 7.28 8.15 -11.41
C GLN A 241 6.10 7.26 -11.00
N PRO A 242 4.86 7.59 -11.42
CA PRO A 242 3.69 6.77 -11.14
C PRO A 242 3.84 5.34 -11.67
N LEU A 243 3.34 4.35 -10.93
CA LEU A 243 3.34 2.96 -11.37
C LEU A 243 2.15 2.71 -12.30
N GLY A 244 2.43 2.21 -13.50
CA GLY A 244 1.45 2.15 -14.57
C GLY A 244 1.20 3.53 -15.19
N ARG A 245 0.08 3.69 -15.86
CA ARG A 245 -0.32 4.94 -16.53
C ARG A 245 -1.48 5.65 -15.86
N MET A 246 -2.16 4.99 -14.93
CA MET A 246 -3.36 5.50 -14.26
C MET A 246 -3.10 5.73 -12.78
N ALA A 247 -3.62 6.85 -12.26
CA ALA A 247 -3.77 7.11 -10.84
C ALA A 247 -5.18 7.62 -10.57
N GLY A 248 -5.77 7.21 -9.45
CA GLY A 248 -7.18 7.40 -9.12
C GLY A 248 -7.87 6.04 -8.97
N HIS A 249 -9.13 6.02 -8.49
CA HIS A 249 -9.70 4.75 -8.02
C HIS A 249 -10.20 3.87 -9.18
N SER A 250 -11.20 4.33 -9.92
CA SER A 250 -11.77 3.60 -11.07
C SER A 250 -10.74 3.34 -12.15
N ASN A 251 -9.91 4.33 -12.45
CA ASN A 251 -8.86 4.23 -13.46
C ASN A 251 -7.85 3.14 -13.10
N GLU A 252 -7.50 3.01 -11.81
CA GLU A 252 -6.57 1.98 -11.36
C GLU A 252 -7.21 0.58 -11.34
N ILE A 253 -8.51 0.45 -11.06
CA ILE A 253 -9.24 -0.83 -11.20
C ILE A 253 -9.24 -1.24 -12.68
N ALA A 254 -9.59 -0.34 -13.59
CA ALA A 254 -9.60 -0.63 -15.03
C ALA A 254 -8.22 -1.06 -15.53
N GLU A 255 -7.16 -0.36 -15.13
CA GLU A 255 -5.77 -0.72 -15.49
C GLU A 255 -5.34 -2.07 -14.90
N SER A 256 -5.77 -2.38 -13.67
CA SER A 256 -5.50 -3.69 -13.04
C SER A 256 -6.18 -4.83 -13.83
N ILE A 257 -7.41 -4.62 -14.27
CA ILE A 257 -8.14 -5.58 -15.13
C ILE A 257 -7.38 -5.78 -16.45
N GLU A 258 -6.87 -4.73 -17.07
CA GLU A 258 -6.08 -4.84 -18.30
C GLU A 258 -4.78 -5.62 -18.09
N VAL A 259 -4.09 -5.46 -16.97
CA VAL A 259 -2.92 -6.30 -16.63
C VAL A 259 -3.33 -7.76 -16.47
N LEU A 260 -4.44 -8.05 -15.79
CA LEU A 260 -4.95 -9.42 -15.63
C LEU A 260 -5.43 -10.04 -16.95
N LYS A 261 -5.79 -9.22 -17.94
CA LYS A 261 -6.05 -9.63 -19.33
C LYS A 261 -4.77 -9.75 -20.19
N GLY A 262 -3.59 -9.49 -19.62
CA GLY A 262 -2.29 -9.56 -20.31
C GLY A 262 -1.94 -8.34 -21.17
N ARG A 263 -2.64 -7.21 -21.05
CA ARG A 263 -2.50 -6.01 -21.92
C ARG A 263 -1.99 -4.76 -21.22
N GLY A 264 -1.91 -4.73 -19.91
CA GLY A 264 -1.54 -3.53 -19.13
C GLY A 264 -0.09 -3.07 -19.32
N PRO A 265 0.28 -1.94 -18.67
CA PRO A 265 1.63 -1.39 -18.70
C PRO A 265 2.69 -2.38 -18.20
N ALA A 266 3.84 -2.40 -18.85
CA ALA A 266 4.90 -3.38 -18.59
C ALA A 266 5.46 -3.26 -17.15
N ASP A 267 5.70 -2.03 -16.67
CA ASP A 267 6.23 -1.77 -15.33
C ASP A 267 5.28 -2.29 -14.23
N LEU A 268 3.98 -2.02 -14.35
CA LEU A 268 2.96 -2.50 -13.42
C LEU A 268 2.84 -4.03 -13.46
N ARG A 269 2.83 -4.60 -14.67
CA ARG A 269 2.79 -6.06 -14.86
C ARG A 269 4.02 -6.71 -14.25
N ASP A 270 5.21 -6.24 -14.60
CA ASP A 270 6.48 -6.86 -14.21
C ASP A 270 6.69 -6.79 -12.69
N LEU A 271 6.36 -5.66 -12.04
CA LEU A 271 6.42 -5.58 -10.58
C LEU A 271 5.40 -6.52 -9.92
N SER A 272 4.19 -6.62 -10.46
CA SER A 272 3.17 -7.54 -9.92
C SER A 272 3.61 -9.00 -10.05
N LEU A 273 4.28 -9.35 -11.16
CA LEU A 273 4.85 -10.69 -11.37
C LEU A 273 6.02 -10.97 -10.42
N ASP A 274 6.91 -9.99 -10.19
CA ASP A 274 8.06 -10.15 -9.27
C ASP A 274 7.58 -10.34 -7.83
N LEU A 275 6.63 -9.53 -7.37
CA LEU A 275 6.03 -9.67 -6.05
C LEU A 275 5.32 -11.03 -5.90
N SER A 276 4.55 -11.45 -6.91
CA SER A 276 3.89 -12.77 -6.93
C SER A 276 4.90 -13.92 -6.91
N ALA A 277 6.01 -13.79 -7.63
CA ALA A 277 7.08 -14.77 -7.66
C ALA A 277 7.67 -15.02 -6.26
N TRP A 278 7.93 -13.95 -5.51
CA TRP A 278 8.38 -14.05 -4.12
C TRP A 278 7.31 -14.64 -3.21
N MET A 279 6.03 -14.31 -3.41
CA MET A 279 4.94 -14.92 -2.64
C MET A 279 4.86 -16.43 -2.90
N PHE A 280 5.01 -16.90 -4.15
CA PHE A 280 5.06 -18.33 -4.47
C PHE A 280 6.27 -19.04 -3.86
N TYR A 281 7.43 -18.41 -3.90
CA TYR A 281 8.65 -18.97 -3.32
C TYR A 281 8.54 -19.07 -1.79
N LEU A 282 8.16 -17.99 -1.11
CA LEU A 282 8.04 -17.98 0.36
C LEU A 282 6.89 -18.87 0.85
N GLY A 283 5.82 -18.99 0.06
CA GLY A 283 4.70 -19.91 0.30
C GLY A 283 4.99 -21.37 -0.06
N GLU A 284 6.24 -21.70 -0.41
CA GLU A 284 6.71 -23.07 -0.72
C GLU A 284 6.00 -23.71 -1.92
N LYS A 285 5.39 -22.88 -2.79
CA LYS A 285 4.74 -23.35 -4.01
C LYS A 285 5.75 -23.66 -5.12
N THR A 286 6.88 -22.96 -5.10
CA THR A 286 8.00 -23.17 -6.02
C THR A 286 9.32 -23.24 -5.26
N LYS A 287 10.32 -23.86 -5.85
CA LYS A 287 11.65 -24.02 -5.23
C LYS A 287 12.58 -22.84 -5.53
N ARG A 288 12.25 -22.02 -6.52
CA ARG A 288 13.03 -20.86 -6.95
C ARG A 288 12.08 -19.71 -7.33
N VAL A 289 12.55 -18.50 -7.19
CA VAL A 289 11.76 -17.27 -7.51
C VAL A 289 11.44 -17.22 -9.01
N GLU A 290 12.37 -17.65 -9.88
CA GLU A 290 12.14 -17.67 -11.33
C GLU A 290 11.04 -18.66 -11.73
N GLU A 291 10.86 -19.75 -11.00
CA GLU A 291 9.75 -20.68 -11.19
C GLU A 291 8.43 -20.02 -10.76
N GLY A 292 8.48 -19.26 -9.66
CA GLY A 292 7.36 -18.45 -9.18
C GLY A 292 6.93 -17.41 -10.21
N ARG A 293 7.88 -16.72 -10.85
CA ARG A 293 7.58 -15.76 -11.92
C ARG A 293 6.91 -16.43 -13.12
N ARG A 294 7.42 -17.57 -13.59
CA ARG A 294 6.78 -18.33 -14.68
C ARG A 294 5.37 -18.81 -14.30
N LEU A 295 5.16 -19.21 -13.06
CA LEU A 295 3.83 -19.58 -12.57
C LEU A 295 2.88 -18.36 -12.61
N ALA A 296 3.34 -17.21 -12.15
CA ALA A 296 2.56 -15.96 -12.16
C ALA A 296 2.19 -15.56 -13.61
N GLU A 297 3.13 -15.62 -14.55
CA GLU A 297 2.91 -15.38 -15.98
C GLU A 297 1.87 -16.35 -16.54
N THR A 298 1.94 -17.64 -16.19
CA THR A 298 0.97 -18.65 -16.61
C THR A 298 -0.44 -18.33 -16.08
N MET A 299 -0.59 -17.86 -14.85
CA MET A 299 -1.90 -17.52 -14.28
C MET A 299 -2.57 -16.35 -15.02
N ILE A 300 -1.78 -15.39 -15.51
CA ILE A 300 -2.29 -14.31 -16.38
C ILE A 300 -2.64 -14.89 -17.78
N ALA A 301 -1.68 -15.56 -18.43
CA ALA A 301 -1.81 -16.02 -19.80
C ALA A 301 -3.00 -16.99 -20.02
N THR A 302 -3.31 -17.81 -19.01
CA THR A 302 -4.45 -18.75 -19.05
C THR A 302 -5.77 -18.12 -18.55
N GLY A 303 -5.78 -16.84 -18.15
CA GLY A 303 -6.96 -16.16 -17.63
C GLY A 303 -7.40 -16.62 -16.22
N GLN A 304 -6.65 -17.49 -15.55
CA GLN A 304 -7.02 -18.01 -14.22
C GLN A 304 -6.98 -16.90 -13.16
N ALA A 305 -6.01 -15.99 -13.25
CA ALA A 305 -5.94 -14.83 -12.36
C ALA A 305 -7.17 -13.92 -12.54
N LEU A 306 -7.57 -13.59 -13.76
CA LEU A 306 -8.75 -12.80 -14.04
C LEU A 306 -10.03 -13.46 -13.52
N LYS A 307 -10.15 -14.79 -13.68
CA LYS A 307 -11.27 -15.57 -13.12
C LYS A 307 -11.34 -15.47 -11.62
N LYS A 308 -10.17 -15.52 -10.92
CA LYS A 308 -10.09 -15.35 -9.46
C LYS A 308 -10.46 -13.93 -9.04
N PHE A 309 -10.03 -12.91 -9.76
CA PHE A 309 -10.40 -11.53 -9.49
C PHE A 309 -11.91 -11.34 -9.58
N ARG A 310 -12.55 -11.81 -10.66
CA ARG A 310 -14.01 -11.83 -10.83
C ARG A 310 -14.72 -12.54 -9.66
N GLN A 311 -14.25 -13.74 -9.30
CA GLN A 311 -14.81 -14.49 -8.19
C GLN A 311 -14.70 -13.71 -6.85
N GLY A 312 -13.57 -13.07 -6.59
CA GLY A 312 -13.35 -12.24 -5.39
C GLY A 312 -14.31 -11.04 -5.34
N ILE A 313 -14.48 -10.33 -6.46
CA ILE A 313 -15.45 -9.23 -6.56
C ILE A 313 -16.85 -9.72 -6.20
N ARG A 314 -17.33 -10.80 -6.81
CA ARG A 314 -18.66 -11.34 -6.54
C ARG A 314 -18.84 -11.77 -5.08
N LEU A 315 -17.86 -12.48 -4.49
CA LEU A 315 -17.95 -12.98 -3.14
C LEU A 315 -17.92 -11.86 -2.07
N GLN A 316 -17.37 -10.70 -2.44
CA GLN A 316 -17.37 -9.49 -1.61
C GLN A 316 -18.49 -8.50 -2.00
N GLY A 317 -19.51 -8.96 -2.75
CA GLY A 317 -20.73 -8.19 -3.05
C GLY A 317 -20.62 -7.20 -4.21
N GLY A 318 -19.46 -7.13 -4.89
CA GLY A 318 -19.22 -6.22 -5.99
C GLY A 318 -19.83 -6.70 -7.31
N ASP A 319 -20.09 -5.74 -8.20
CA ASP A 319 -20.54 -6.01 -9.56
C ASP A 319 -19.38 -6.58 -10.42
N GLU A 320 -19.34 -7.91 -10.56
CA GLU A 320 -18.28 -8.59 -11.30
C GLU A 320 -18.26 -8.26 -12.80
N ARG A 321 -19.33 -7.66 -13.34
CA ARG A 321 -19.43 -7.26 -14.76
C ARG A 321 -18.45 -6.15 -15.12
N VAL A 322 -17.94 -5.38 -14.14
CA VAL A 322 -16.88 -4.37 -14.37
C VAL A 322 -15.63 -4.97 -15.02
N VAL A 323 -15.43 -6.29 -14.93
CA VAL A 323 -14.29 -6.98 -15.56
C VAL A 323 -14.42 -6.97 -17.08
N ASP A 324 -15.62 -7.09 -17.62
CA ASP A 324 -15.88 -7.07 -19.06
C ASP A 324 -16.34 -5.70 -19.54
N GLU A 325 -17.05 -4.95 -18.69
CA GLU A 325 -17.71 -3.68 -18.93
C GLU A 325 -17.14 -2.61 -17.98
N PRO A 326 -15.87 -2.12 -18.19
CA PRO A 326 -15.23 -1.16 -17.29
C PRO A 326 -15.98 0.17 -17.16
N GLU A 327 -16.85 0.51 -18.10
CA GLU A 327 -17.74 1.67 -18.05
C GLU A 327 -18.78 1.64 -16.92
N ARG A 328 -18.94 0.49 -16.25
CA ARG A 328 -19.74 0.36 -15.02
C ARG A 328 -19.06 0.96 -13.81
N LEU A 329 -17.74 1.17 -13.87
CA LEU A 329 -17.03 1.91 -12.84
C LEU A 329 -17.43 3.39 -12.86
N PRO A 330 -17.38 4.11 -11.73
CA PRO A 330 -17.54 5.55 -11.73
C PRO A 330 -16.60 6.25 -12.69
N ILE A 331 -17.14 7.09 -13.58
CA ILE A 331 -16.38 7.82 -14.61
C ILE A 331 -16.57 9.31 -14.40
N ALA A 332 -15.50 10.09 -14.48
CA ALA A 332 -15.57 11.54 -14.49
C ALA A 332 -16.20 12.05 -15.79
N ARG A 333 -17.00 13.14 -15.68
CA ARG A 333 -17.72 13.72 -16.81
C ARG A 333 -16.85 14.64 -17.67
N LEU A 334 -15.81 15.21 -17.10
CA LEU A 334 -14.93 16.19 -17.69
C LEU A 334 -13.52 15.69 -17.76
N HIS A 335 -12.76 16.15 -18.75
CA HIS A 335 -11.34 15.87 -18.87
C HIS A 335 -10.58 17.13 -19.30
N PHE A 336 -9.32 17.22 -18.87
CA PHE A 336 -8.43 18.31 -19.22
C PHE A 336 -7.02 17.78 -19.54
N HIS A 337 -6.47 18.17 -20.68
CA HIS A 337 -5.10 17.78 -21.05
C HIS A 337 -4.09 18.79 -20.50
N VAL A 338 -3.21 18.31 -19.63
CA VAL A 338 -2.04 19.06 -19.19
C VAL A 338 -0.96 18.87 -20.27
N VAL A 339 -0.59 19.96 -20.93
CA VAL A 339 0.33 19.91 -22.08
C VAL A 339 1.73 20.39 -21.72
N SER A 340 2.73 19.94 -22.47
CA SER A 340 4.12 20.34 -22.30
C SER A 340 4.32 21.81 -22.65
N SER A 341 5.00 22.55 -21.79
CA SER A 341 5.38 23.95 -22.01
C SER A 341 6.58 24.12 -22.95
N ALA A 342 7.37 23.06 -23.16
CA ALA A 342 8.58 23.05 -23.96
C ALA A 342 8.78 21.71 -24.67
N SER A 343 9.59 21.70 -25.75
CA SER A 343 10.07 20.47 -26.36
C SER A 343 11.33 19.98 -25.64
N GLY A 344 11.40 18.67 -25.36
CA GLY A 344 12.54 18.07 -24.66
C GLY A 344 12.22 16.66 -24.13
N PHE A 345 13.04 16.18 -23.22
CA PHE A 345 12.87 14.88 -22.58
C PHE A 345 12.33 15.05 -21.16
N ILE A 346 11.43 14.18 -20.72
CA ILE A 346 11.04 14.11 -19.32
C ILE A 346 12.22 13.58 -18.52
N THR A 347 12.84 14.43 -17.70
CA THR A 347 14.02 14.08 -16.91
C THR A 347 13.69 13.67 -15.47
N GLY A 348 12.47 13.91 -15.03
CA GLY A 348 11.98 13.52 -13.71
C GLY A 348 10.56 13.98 -13.48
N THR A 349 9.95 13.42 -12.43
CA THR A 349 8.62 13.84 -11.98
C THR A 349 8.60 14.04 -10.46
N ASN A 350 7.65 14.84 -10.00
CA ASN A 350 7.33 14.95 -8.57
C ASN A 350 6.00 14.22 -8.31
N CYS A 351 6.10 12.92 -8.01
CA CYS A 351 4.91 12.08 -7.84
C CYS A 351 4.03 12.47 -6.67
N GLU A 352 4.59 13.03 -5.59
CA GLU A 352 3.80 13.50 -4.45
C GLU A 352 2.78 14.56 -4.88
N GLN A 353 3.19 15.48 -5.73
CA GLN A 353 2.32 16.55 -6.23
C GLN A 353 1.16 16.01 -7.09
N PHE A 354 1.35 14.91 -7.81
CA PHE A 354 0.26 14.24 -8.52
C PHE A 354 -0.81 13.72 -7.56
N GLY A 355 -0.40 13.15 -6.43
CA GLY A 355 -1.33 12.69 -5.39
C GLY A 355 -2.06 13.85 -4.70
N ILE A 356 -1.36 14.94 -4.42
CA ILE A 356 -1.96 16.16 -3.86
C ILE A 356 -2.99 16.73 -4.84
N ALA A 357 -2.66 16.83 -6.13
CA ALA A 357 -3.59 17.29 -7.16
C ALA A 357 -4.84 16.40 -7.25
N LEU A 358 -4.69 15.07 -7.16
CA LEU A 358 -5.82 14.15 -7.11
C LEU A 358 -6.71 14.40 -5.90
N ALA A 359 -6.13 14.59 -4.70
CA ALA A 359 -6.88 14.88 -3.48
C ALA A 359 -7.66 16.21 -3.61
N MET A 360 -7.01 17.25 -4.14
CA MET A 360 -7.66 18.56 -4.38
C MET A 360 -8.87 18.46 -5.32
N LEU A 361 -8.84 17.54 -6.29
CA LEU A 361 -9.92 17.32 -7.25
C LEU A 361 -11.05 16.41 -6.70
N GLY A 362 -10.91 15.92 -5.46
CA GLY A 362 -11.88 15.02 -4.82
C GLY A 362 -11.54 13.53 -4.95
N GLY A 363 -10.41 13.16 -5.58
CA GLY A 363 -9.91 11.78 -5.65
C GLY A 363 -9.15 11.33 -4.39
N GLY A 364 -9.18 12.10 -3.31
CA GLY A 364 -8.59 11.78 -2.02
C GLY A 364 -9.36 12.44 -0.89
N ARG A 365 -8.87 12.32 0.35
CA ARG A 365 -9.46 12.95 1.53
C ARG A 365 -8.53 14.04 2.06
N GLU A 366 -9.03 15.25 2.26
CA GLU A 366 -8.39 16.29 3.05
C GLU A 366 -8.75 16.13 4.54
N LYS A 367 -9.96 15.62 4.81
CA LYS A 367 -10.48 15.29 6.15
C LYS A 367 -11.06 13.88 6.16
N LYS A 368 -11.08 13.25 7.32
CA LYS A 368 -11.56 11.87 7.50
C LYS A 368 -12.99 11.65 7.00
N GLU A 369 -13.82 12.67 7.10
CA GLU A 369 -15.26 12.67 6.74
C GLU A 369 -15.50 12.87 5.23
N ASP A 370 -14.47 13.26 4.47
CA ASP A 370 -14.61 13.54 3.04
C ASP A 370 -14.97 12.28 2.27
N LYS A 371 -15.94 12.46 1.36
CA LYS A 371 -16.32 11.42 0.40
C LYS A 371 -15.40 11.49 -0.82
N ILE A 372 -14.85 10.36 -1.19
CA ILE A 372 -14.02 10.24 -2.39
C ILE A 372 -14.92 10.20 -3.62
N ASP A 373 -14.58 10.99 -4.64
CA ASP A 373 -15.10 10.84 -5.98
C ASP A 373 -14.24 9.81 -6.74
N HIS A 374 -14.75 8.60 -6.84
CA HIS A 374 -14.03 7.49 -7.47
C HIS A 374 -13.83 7.66 -8.99
N GLY A 375 -14.55 8.58 -9.65
CA GLY A 375 -14.35 8.89 -11.07
C GLY A 375 -13.17 9.80 -11.34
N VAL A 376 -12.67 10.53 -10.32
CA VAL A 376 -11.52 11.41 -10.46
C VAL A 376 -10.24 10.61 -10.64
N GLY A 377 -9.39 11.01 -11.58
CA GLY A 377 -8.15 10.32 -11.87
C GLY A 377 -7.20 11.09 -12.78
N LEU A 378 -6.01 10.56 -12.91
CA LEU A 378 -4.97 11.01 -13.85
C LEU A 378 -4.59 9.87 -14.79
N GLU A 379 -4.42 10.20 -16.06
CA GLU A 379 -3.81 9.34 -17.06
C GLU A 379 -2.48 9.96 -17.51
N PHE A 380 -1.39 9.22 -17.39
CA PHE A 380 -0.04 9.68 -17.73
C PHE A 380 0.37 9.23 -19.14
N HIS A 381 0.56 10.19 -20.06
CA HIS A 381 0.95 9.91 -21.45
C HIS A 381 2.47 9.85 -21.60
N LYS A 382 3.21 10.57 -20.76
CA LYS A 382 4.67 10.65 -20.81
C LYS A 382 5.29 10.13 -19.51
N ARG A 383 6.43 9.49 -19.65
CA ARG A 383 7.23 8.92 -18.57
C ARG A 383 8.64 9.47 -18.57
N ILE A 384 9.40 9.26 -17.49
CA ILE A 384 10.82 9.63 -17.44
C ILE A 384 11.56 8.92 -18.58
N GLY A 385 12.26 9.71 -19.40
CA GLY A 385 12.97 9.28 -20.59
C GLY A 385 12.22 9.51 -21.90
N ASP A 386 10.90 9.72 -21.86
CA ASP A 386 10.12 10.01 -23.07
C ASP A 386 10.41 11.43 -23.58
N ARG A 387 10.36 11.61 -24.89
CA ARG A 387 10.39 12.92 -25.53
C ARG A 387 8.98 13.50 -25.56
N ALA A 388 8.88 14.79 -25.27
CA ALA A 388 7.64 15.56 -25.41
C ALA A 388 7.90 16.78 -26.29
N GLU A 389 6.96 17.11 -27.17
CA GLU A 389 6.96 18.35 -27.93
C GLU A 389 6.12 19.41 -27.21
N LYS A 390 6.44 20.69 -27.41
CA LYS A 390 5.64 21.79 -26.87
C LYS A 390 4.18 21.67 -27.32
N GLY A 391 3.25 21.70 -26.36
CA GLY A 391 1.81 21.52 -26.64
C GLY A 391 1.33 20.06 -26.65
N GLU A 392 2.24 19.08 -26.57
CA GLU A 392 1.87 17.66 -26.51
C GLU A 392 1.34 17.28 -25.12
N PRO A 393 0.30 16.44 -24.99
CA PRO A 393 -0.23 16.02 -23.69
C PRO A 393 0.80 15.25 -22.87
N LEU A 394 1.02 15.68 -21.62
CA LEU A 394 1.82 14.98 -20.60
C LEU A 394 0.93 14.06 -19.76
N ALA A 395 -0.25 14.58 -19.38
CA ALA A 395 -1.24 13.86 -18.62
C ALA A 395 -2.66 14.36 -18.96
N THR A 396 -3.66 13.51 -18.71
CA THR A 396 -5.07 13.88 -18.74
C THR A 396 -5.63 13.83 -17.32
N ILE A 397 -6.28 14.90 -16.91
CA ILE A 397 -7.07 14.99 -15.67
C ILE A 397 -8.50 14.55 -15.99
N HIS A 398 -9.02 13.58 -15.26
CA HIS A 398 -10.44 13.21 -15.24
C HIS A 398 -11.06 13.79 -13.97
N TYR A 399 -12.11 14.61 -14.11
CA TYR A 399 -12.66 15.37 -12.97
C TYR A 399 -14.16 15.66 -13.13
N ASN A 400 -14.80 16.06 -12.03
CA ASN A 400 -16.24 16.36 -11.99
C ASN A 400 -16.55 17.80 -11.54
N SER A 401 -15.55 18.55 -11.06
CA SER A 401 -15.73 19.92 -10.56
C SER A 401 -14.57 20.81 -10.98
N ASP A 402 -14.89 21.99 -11.51
CA ASP A 402 -13.90 23.00 -11.91
C ASP A 402 -13.30 23.78 -10.71
N ALA A 403 -13.85 23.62 -9.51
CA ALA A 403 -13.53 24.48 -8.36
C ALA A 403 -12.03 24.60 -8.06
N LYS A 404 -11.27 23.48 -8.18
CA LYS A 404 -9.81 23.44 -7.94
C LYS A 404 -9.01 23.04 -9.19
N LEU A 405 -9.65 22.97 -10.37
CA LEU A 405 -8.97 22.56 -11.60
C LEU A 405 -7.77 23.46 -11.94
N GLY A 406 -7.94 24.77 -11.75
CA GLY A 406 -6.88 25.76 -12.04
C GLY A 406 -5.59 25.51 -11.26
N GLU A 407 -5.72 25.19 -9.96
CA GLU A 407 -4.59 24.88 -9.08
C GLU A 407 -4.00 23.50 -9.43
N ALA A 408 -4.85 22.48 -9.54
CA ALA A 408 -4.45 21.11 -9.81
C ALA A 408 -3.69 20.98 -11.14
N LYS A 409 -4.16 21.61 -12.23
CA LYS A 409 -3.45 21.56 -13.54
C LYS A 409 -2.07 22.19 -13.49
N ASN A 410 -1.92 23.30 -12.75
CA ASN A 410 -0.63 23.97 -12.59
C ASN A 410 0.33 23.05 -11.81
N LEU A 411 -0.15 22.49 -10.70
CA LEU A 411 0.61 21.56 -9.86
C LEU A 411 1.09 20.35 -10.66
N ILE A 412 0.23 19.77 -11.51
CA ILE A 412 0.57 18.65 -12.37
C ILE A 412 1.59 19.06 -13.43
N ALA A 413 1.42 20.22 -14.10
CA ALA A 413 2.34 20.68 -15.11
C ALA A 413 3.75 20.93 -14.54
N GLU A 414 3.85 21.56 -13.36
CA GLU A 414 5.10 21.84 -12.66
C GLU A 414 5.78 20.58 -12.13
N SER A 415 5.03 19.50 -12.00
CA SER A 415 5.55 18.20 -11.53
C SER A 415 6.39 17.48 -12.58
N PHE A 416 6.31 17.85 -13.85
CA PHE A 416 7.16 17.31 -14.91
C PHE A 416 8.40 18.20 -15.12
N ARG A 417 9.57 17.60 -15.00
CA ARG A 417 10.83 18.26 -15.34
C ARG A 417 11.22 17.92 -16.78
N ILE A 418 11.37 18.94 -17.62
CA ILE A 418 11.72 18.79 -19.03
C ILE A 418 13.17 19.30 -19.22
N GLY A 419 14.00 18.52 -19.90
CA GLY A 419 15.39 18.86 -20.19
C GLY A 419 15.76 18.55 -21.64
N GLU A 420 16.86 19.12 -22.10
CA GLU A 420 17.33 18.96 -23.48
C GLU A 420 17.80 17.52 -23.79
N LYS A 421 18.28 16.81 -22.79
CA LYS A 421 18.85 15.46 -22.92
C LYS A 421 18.07 14.44 -22.13
N ALA A 422 17.89 13.25 -22.69
CA ALA A 422 17.33 12.12 -21.95
C ALA A 422 18.20 11.78 -20.72
N PRO A 423 17.60 11.28 -19.63
CA PRO A 423 18.36 10.77 -18.50
C PRO A 423 19.38 9.71 -18.94
N ARG A 424 20.60 9.79 -18.43
CA ARG A 424 21.71 8.89 -18.82
C ARG A 424 21.48 7.46 -18.39
N GLU A 425 20.78 7.26 -17.28
CA GLU A 425 20.54 5.94 -16.70
C GLU A 425 19.04 5.67 -16.55
N LYS A 426 18.63 4.48 -17.00
CA LYS A 426 17.31 3.96 -16.75
C LYS A 426 17.33 3.31 -15.37
N ARG A 427 16.68 3.91 -14.39
CA ARG A 427 16.61 3.35 -13.05
C ARG A 427 15.78 2.05 -13.05
N PRO A 428 16.26 0.95 -12.45
CA PRO A 428 15.49 -0.26 -12.36
C PRO A 428 14.29 -0.05 -11.41
N LEU A 429 13.17 -0.66 -11.75
CA LEU A 429 11.95 -0.57 -10.94
C LEU A 429 12.15 -1.23 -9.56
N VAL A 430 12.76 -2.43 -9.54
CA VAL A 430 13.23 -3.07 -8.31
C VAL A 430 14.70 -2.73 -8.13
N ARG A 431 15.01 -1.92 -7.12
CA ARG A 431 16.37 -1.42 -6.86
C ARG A 431 17.19 -2.37 -6.00
N ARG A 432 16.54 -3.03 -5.04
CA ARG A 432 17.21 -3.92 -4.09
C ARG A 432 16.22 -4.94 -3.51
N ILE A 433 16.74 -6.09 -3.13
CA ILE A 433 15.99 -7.16 -2.44
C ILE A 433 16.71 -7.47 -1.14
N LEU A 434 15.95 -7.57 -0.05
CA LEU A 434 16.45 -7.83 1.31
C LEU A 434 15.71 -9.01 1.93
N GLY A 435 16.41 -9.82 2.69
CA GLY A 435 15.80 -10.95 3.41
C GLY A 435 15.67 -12.25 2.57
N ALA A 436 16.13 -12.23 1.32
CA ALA A 436 16.14 -13.39 0.40
C ALA A 436 17.01 -14.53 0.90
#